data_49bb41c6db5e528839aea614f588841c
#
_entry.id   49bb41c6db5e528839aea614f588841c
#
_cell.length_a   1.000
_cell.length_b   1.000
_cell.length_c   1.000
_cell.angle_alpha   90.00
_cell.angle_beta   90.00
_cell.angle_gamma   90.00
#
_symmetry.space_group_name_H-M   'P 1'
#
loop_
_entity.id
_entity.type
_entity.pdbx_description
1 polymer ?
#
loop_
_entity_poly.entity_id
_entity_poly.type
_entity_poly.pdbx_seq_one_letter_code
_entity_poly.pdbx_strand_id
1 'polypeptide(L)'
;MRLEEGRVIKAYNSFFYVQTETELVSCKLRGKFKKTRKSQGVVPGDKVLIAKLSDGTGVVEEQLPRDSLLRRPAVANVTQVILTFAAAQPDLHPLLLNRFLVLAEWSGLKNILICVNKTDLYRGDRTTFLQLYEQAGYRVLRVSAKEKLGIAELRQVLSGETTVFAGPSGVGKSSLLNALDANLSLATGQVSDKIKRGRHTTRVAELLPYEQGFIVDTPGFSAMELGEIPLDELAGFFPEFRPYLGQCRFAPCSHTHEPDCGIKEALAAGKISNERYEAYQAIYKEIQEAQQMKRKKEYK
;
A
#
# COMPACT_ATOMS: atom_id res chain seq x y z
N MET A 1 13.71 11.04 -34.11
CA MET A 1 14.10 11.01 -32.70
C MET A 1 13.92 9.58 -32.21
N ARG A 2 14.95 8.97 -31.60
CA ARG A 2 14.83 7.64 -31.02
C ARG A 2 14.10 7.78 -29.69
N LEU A 3 13.00 7.06 -29.51
CA LEU A 3 12.31 6.97 -28.23
C LEU A 3 13.00 5.94 -27.35
N GLU A 4 13.09 6.24 -26.05
CA GLU A 4 13.67 5.37 -25.04
C GLU A 4 12.65 5.13 -23.94
N GLU A 5 12.51 3.89 -23.50
CA GLU A 5 11.63 3.53 -22.39
C GLU A 5 12.30 3.87 -21.06
N GLY A 6 11.51 4.34 -20.11
CA GLY A 6 11.96 4.59 -18.76
C GLY A 6 10.81 4.60 -17.76
N ARG A 7 11.16 4.64 -16.48
CA ARG A 7 10.21 4.71 -15.38
C ARG A 7 10.29 6.04 -14.67
N VAL A 8 9.18 6.68 -14.45
CA VAL A 8 9.10 7.92 -13.65
C VAL A 8 9.37 7.56 -12.19
N ILE A 9 10.49 8.01 -11.65
CA ILE A 9 10.84 7.76 -10.24
C ILE A 9 10.40 8.89 -9.33
N LYS A 10 10.22 10.10 -9.87
CA LYS A 10 9.81 11.29 -9.12
C LYS A 10 9.12 12.29 -10.02
N ALA A 11 8.12 13.01 -9.49
CA ALA A 11 7.48 14.15 -10.17
C ALA A 11 7.50 15.36 -9.23
N TYR A 12 8.13 16.47 -9.66
CA TYR A 12 8.26 17.69 -8.86
C TYR A 12 8.26 18.93 -9.74
N ASN A 13 7.46 19.94 -9.42
CA ASN A 13 7.43 21.24 -10.12
C ASN A 13 7.31 21.12 -11.66
N SER A 14 6.43 20.25 -12.15
CA SER A 14 6.22 19.97 -13.57
C SER A 14 7.39 19.28 -14.29
N PHE A 15 8.40 18.84 -13.55
CA PHE A 15 9.46 17.97 -14.03
C PHE A 15 9.20 16.53 -13.59
N PHE A 16 9.56 15.61 -14.48
CA PHE A 16 9.44 14.17 -14.30
C PHE A 16 10.83 13.56 -14.44
N TYR A 17 11.33 12.99 -13.38
CA TYR A 17 12.62 12.32 -13.37
C TYR A 17 12.41 10.88 -13.81
N VAL A 18 12.93 10.56 -14.98
CA VAL A 18 12.72 9.27 -15.64
C VAL A 18 14.00 8.47 -15.60
N GLN A 19 13.98 7.34 -14.91
CA GLN A 19 15.08 6.37 -14.92
C GLN A 19 14.96 5.52 -16.18
N THR A 20 15.93 5.63 -17.07
CA THR A 20 16.13 4.73 -18.21
C THR A 20 17.10 3.60 -17.82
N GLU A 21 17.43 2.70 -18.73
CA GLU A 21 18.41 1.64 -18.45
C GLU A 21 19.80 2.21 -18.09
N THR A 22 20.15 3.36 -18.64
CA THR A 22 21.50 3.90 -18.53
C THR A 22 21.62 5.11 -17.63
N GLU A 23 20.59 5.96 -17.53
CA GLU A 23 20.71 7.23 -16.84
C GLU A 23 19.35 7.76 -16.32
N LEU A 24 19.43 8.78 -15.46
CA LEU A 24 18.30 9.53 -14.96
C LEU A 24 18.10 10.81 -15.78
N VAL A 25 16.98 10.92 -16.49
CA VAL A 25 16.67 12.06 -17.38
C VAL A 25 15.60 12.95 -16.78
N SER A 26 15.85 14.26 -16.70
CA SER A 26 14.85 15.25 -16.31
C SER A 26 13.97 15.60 -17.51
N CYS A 27 12.68 15.24 -17.42
CA CYS A 27 11.73 15.37 -18.52
C CYS A 27 10.62 16.37 -18.23
N LYS A 28 10.08 17.00 -19.28
CA LYS A 28 8.81 17.73 -19.24
C LYS A 28 7.72 16.94 -19.97
N LEU A 29 6.47 17.20 -19.64
CA LEU A 29 5.34 16.61 -20.37
C LEU A 29 5.08 17.39 -21.66
N ARG A 30 4.75 16.69 -22.74
CA ARG A 30 4.12 17.29 -23.92
C ARG A 30 2.74 17.83 -23.57
N GLY A 31 2.30 18.89 -24.27
CA GLY A 31 1.03 19.56 -23.99
C GLY A 31 -0.21 18.65 -23.96
N LYS A 32 -0.19 17.54 -24.70
CA LYS A 32 -1.28 16.52 -24.71
C LYS A 32 -1.52 15.83 -23.34
N PHE A 33 -0.53 15.86 -22.43
CA PHE A 33 -0.63 15.27 -21.07
C PHE A 33 -1.10 16.28 -20.01
N LYS A 34 -1.52 17.48 -20.40
CA LYS A 34 -2.12 18.41 -19.44
C LYS A 34 -3.37 17.74 -18.84
N LYS A 35 -3.42 17.71 -17.50
CA LYS A 35 -4.51 17.10 -16.72
C LYS A 35 -5.86 17.54 -17.26
N THR A 36 -6.64 16.60 -17.79
CA THR A 36 -8.07 16.75 -17.87
C THR A 36 -8.66 16.45 -16.50
N ARG A 37 -9.80 17.06 -16.12
CA ARG A 37 -10.46 16.81 -14.80
C ARG A 37 -10.68 15.31 -14.46
N LYS A 38 -10.59 14.40 -15.44
CA LYS A 38 -10.84 12.96 -15.32
C LYS A 38 -9.57 12.09 -15.35
N SER A 39 -8.39 12.60 -15.70
CA SER A 39 -7.15 11.78 -15.77
C SER A 39 -6.18 12.16 -14.66
N GLN A 40 -5.71 11.15 -13.94
CA GLN A 40 -4.57 11.32 -13.03
C GLN A 40 -3.28 11.39 -13.83
N GLY A 41 -2.98 12.38 -14.61
CA GLY A 41 -1.74 12.60 -15.36
C GLY A 41 -0.60 11.59 -15.14
N VAL A 42 0.58 11.88 -15.58
CA VAL A 42 1.78 11.07 -15.30
C VAL A 42 2.14 11.17 -13.81
N VAL A 43 2.38 10.01 -13.18
CA VAL A 43 2.71 9.89 -11.74
C VAL A 43 3.98 9.05 -11.55
N PRO A 44 4.64 9.10 -10.38
CA PRO A 44 5.72 8.17 -10.07
C PRO A 44 5.29 6.71 -10.27
N GLY A 45 6.18 5.89 -10.79
CA GLY A 45 5.91 4.49 -11.15
C GLY A 45 5.44 4.27 -12.59
N ASP A 46 4.98 5.32 -13.29
CA ASP A 46 4.61 5.18 -14.69
C ASP A 46 5.78 4.75 -15.58
N LYS A 47 5.52 3.80 -16.47
CA LYS A 47 6.38 3.50 -17.61
C LYS A 47 6.07 4.49 -18.72
N VAL A 48 7.09 5.09 -19.29
CA VAL A 48 6.96 6.14 -20.30
C VAL A 48 7.96 5.98 -21.43
N LEU A 49 7.61 6.47 -22.62
CA LEU A 49 8.57 6.69 -23.71
C LEU A 49 9.00 8.14 -23.69
N ILE A 50 10.30 8.37 -23.67
CA ILE A 50 10.89 9.71 -23.68
C ILE A 50 11.70 9.95 -24.96
N ALA A 51 11.70 11.20 -25.42
CA ALA A 51 12.62 11.68 -26.43
C ALA A 51 13.70 12.55 -25.75
N LYS A 52 14.97 12.17 -25.87
CA LYS A 52 16.09 12.96 -25.33
C LYS A 52 16.36 14.16 -26.24
N LEU A 53 16.66 15.29 -25.63
CA LEU A 53 17.05 16.52 -26.28
C LEU A 53 18.58 16.68 -26.23
N SER A 54 19.11 17.57 -27.09
CA SER A 54 20.55 17.83 -27.19
C SER A 54 21.18 18.44 -25.93
N ASP A 55 20.35 19.03 -25.05
CA ASP A 55 20.77 19.63 -23.78
C ASP A 55 20.80 18.63 -22.60
N GLY A 56 20.58 17.33 -22.87
CA GLY A 56 20.54 16.28 -21.84
C GLY A 56 19.20 16.17 -21.11
N THR A 57 18.22 17.02 -21.40
CA THR A 57 16.84 16.89 -20.89
C THR A 57 16.01 16.00 -21.79
N GLY A 58 14.76 15.71 -21.40
CA GLY A 58 13.85 14.90 -22.18
C GLY A 58 12.42 15.42 -22.21
N VAL A 59 11.65 14.84 -23.11
CA VAL A 59 10.21 15.06 -23.23
C VAL A 59 9.50 13.72 -23.13
N VAL A 60 8.50 13.60 -22.24
CA VAL A 60 7.61 12.44 -22.19
C VAL A 60 6.68 12.50 -23.39
N GLU A 61 6.84 11.54 -24.29
CA GLU A 61 6.09 11.43 -25.54
C GLU A 61 4.85 10.56 -25.38
N GLU A 62 4.96 9.50 -24.54
CA GLU A 62 3.90 8.53 -24.34
C GLU A 62 3.94 7.98 -22.91
N GLN A 63 2.77 7.76 -22.34
CA GLN A 63 2.58 7.00 -21.11
C GLN A 63 2.09 5.61 -21.48
N LEU A 64 2.82 4.59 -21.05
CA LEU A 64 2.47 3.19 -21.30
C LEU A 64 1.34 2.73 -20.35
N PRO A 65 0.63 1.65 -20.71
CA PRO A 65 -0.43 1.10 -19.87
C PRO A 65 0.05 0.80 -18.45
N ARG A 66 -0.81 1.05 -17.47
CA ARG A 66 -0.58 0.76 -16.07
C ARG A 66 -1.12 -0.61 -15.71
N ASP A 67 -0.33 -1.39 -14.96
CA ASP A 67 -0.79 -2.64 -14.36
C ASP A 67 -1.56 -2.39 -13.06
N SER A 68 -1.20 -1.32 -12.33
CA SER A 68 -1.85 -0.91 -11.09
C SER A 68 -1.72 0.61 -10.88
N LEU A 69 -2.59 1.17 -10.06
CA LEU A 69 -2.53 2.58 -9.67
C LEU A 69 -3.00 2.75 -8.23
N LEU A 70 -2.06 2.98 -7.34
CA LEU A 70 -2.35 3.44 -6.00
C LEU A 70 -2.86 4.90 -6.08
N ARG A 71 -3.98 5.20 -5.43
CA ARG A 71 -4.62 6.52 -5.55
C ARG A 71 -4.06 7.54 -4.54
N ARG A 72 -3.66 7.07 -3.36
CA ARG A 72 -3.14 7.91 -2.28
C ARG A 72 -1.99 7.21 -1.54
N PRO A 73 -0.75 7.67 -1.74
CA PRO A 73 -0.34 8.62 -2.76
C PRO A 73 -0.48 8.02 -4.16
N ALA A 74 -0.57 8.92 -5.18
CA ALA A 74 -0.67 8.46 -6.56
C ALA A 74 0.66 7.85 -7.01
N VAL A 75 0.72 6.51 -7.14
CA VAL A 75 1.87 5.75 -7.62
C VAL A 75 1.38 4.64 -8.54
N ALA A 76 1.93 4.58 -9.74
CA ALA A 76 1.60 3.55 -10.72
C ALA A 76 2.50 2.32 -10.59
N ASN A 77 2.00 1.18 -11.08
CA ASN A 77 2.75 -0.07 -11.23
C ASN A 77 3.39 -0.57 -9.92
N VAL A 78 2.70 -0.35 -8.79
CA VAL A 78 3.02 -0.98 -7.52
C VAL A 78 2.62 -2.45 -7.61
N THR A 79 3.55 -3.35 -7.30
CA THR A 79 3.32 -4.80 -7.40
C THR A 79 3.03 -5.44 -6.05
N GLN A 80 3.52 -4.83 -4.95
CA GLN A 80 3.27 -5.34 -3.61
C GLN A 80 3.22 -4.26 -2.54
N VAL A 81 2.57 -4.59 -1.42
CA VAL A 81 2.60 -3.82 -0.18
C VAL A 81 3.10 -4.67 0.97
N ILE A 82 3.99 -4.11 1.77
CA ILE A 82 4.45 -4.70 3.02
C ILE A 82 3.84 -3.91 4.18
N LEU A 83 2.84 -4.51 4.83
CA LEU A 83 2.19 -3.96 6.00
C LEU A 83 3.06 -4.23 7.23
N THR A 84 3.79 -3.19 7.66
CA THR A 84 4.76 -3.29 8.74
C THR A 84 4.12 -2.94 10.08
N PHE A 85 4.20 -3.88 11.02
CA PHE A 85 3.78 -3.72 12.41
C PHE A 85 4.93 -4.10 13.33
N ALA A 86 4.86 -3.71 14.59
CA ALA A 86 5.84 -4.13 15.58
C ALA A 86 5.23 -5.21 16.50
N ALA A 87 6.02 -6.21 16.85
CA ALA A 87 5.63 -7.22 17.84
C ALA A 87 5.39 -6.59 19.22
N ALA A 88 6.16 -5.52 19.51
CA ALA A 88 6.02 -4.70 20.72
C ALA A 88 6.55 -3.28 20.47
N GLN A 89 6.12 -2.30 21.25
CA GLN A 89 6.58 -0.91 21.26
C GLN A 89 6.52 -0.21 19.87
N PRO A 90 5.35 0.07 19.31
CA PRO A 90 4.02 -0.13 19.88
C PRO A 90 3.51 -1.56 19.68
N ASP A 91 2.64 -2.02 20.56
CA ASP A 91 2.01 -3.33 20.42
C ASP A 91 1.16 -3.42 19.16
N LEU A 92 1.17 -4.59 18.52
CA LEU A 92 0.35 -4.84 17.36
C LEU A 92 -1.13 -4.82 17.77
N HIS A 93 -1.88 -3.92 17.15
CA HIS A 93 -3.32 -3.80 17.36
C HIS A 93 -4.07 -4.52 16.22
N PRO A 94 -4.82 -5.62 16.52
CA PRO A 94 -5.46 -6.45 15.50
C PRO A 94 -6.39 -5.68 14.57
N LEU A 95 -7.27 -4.84 15.10
CA LEU A 95 -8.20 -4.07 14.30
C LEU A 95 -7.49 -3.10 13.35
N LEU A 96 -6.37 -2.50 13.80
CA LEU A 96 -5.58 -1.62 12.96
C LEU A 96 -4.92 -2.38 11.81
N LEU A 97 -4.39 -3.59 12.05
CA LEU A 97 -3.85 -4.45 11.00
C LEU A 97 -4.95 -4.81 9.99
N ASN A 98 -6.15 -5.18 10.46
CA ASN A 98 -7.29 -5.49 9.59
C ASN A 98 -7.70 -4.30 8.72
N ARG A 99 -7.68 -3.06 9.25
CA ARG A 99 -7.93 -1.84 8.47
C ARG A 99 -6.91 -1.67 7.33
N PHE A 100 -5.63 -1.89 7.60
CA PHE A 100 -4.58 -1.82 6.58
C PHE A 100 -4.74 -2.91 5.53
N LEU A 101 -5.12 -4.13 5.92
CA LEU A 101 -5.40 -5.22 5.00
C LEU A 101 -6.56 -4.89 4.07
N VAL A 102 -7.67 -4.41 4.60
CA VAL A 102 -8.84 -3.99 3.80
C VAL A 102 -8.47 -2.89 2.81
N LEU A 103 -7.68 -1.90 3.23
CA LEU A 103 -7.20 -0.83 2.34
C LEU A 103 -6.27 -1.37 1.23
N ALA A 104 -5.43 -2.34 1.54
CA ALA A 104 -4.53 -2.97 0.57
C ALA A 104 -5.32 -3.80 -0.45
N GLU A 105 -6.27 -4.60 0.00
CA GLU A 105 -7.18 -5.38 -0.84
C GLU A 105 -8.03 -4.46 -1.76
N TRP A 106 -8.61 -3.41 -1.20
CA TRP A 106 -9.38 -2.42 -1.96
C TRP A 106 -8.53 -1.68 -3.01
N SER A 107 -7.24 -1.53 -2.76
CA SER A 107 -6.31 -0.94 -3.73
C SER A 107 -6.00 -1.86 -4.92
N GLY A 108 -6.49 -3.10 -4.91
CA GLY A 108 -6.27 -4.08 -5.98
C GLY A 108 -4.83 -4.60 -6.06
N LEU A 109 -4.06 -4.46 -4.98
CA LEU A 109 -2.69 -4.99 -4.92
C LEU A 109 -2.73 -6.51 -4.79
N LYS A 110 -1.99 -7.19 -5.67
CA LYS A 110 -1.98 -8.66 -5.74
C LYS A 110 -1.16 -9.30 -4.62
N ASN A 111 -0.04 -8.66 -4.24
CA ASN A 111 0.89 -9.17 -3.25
C ASN A 111 0.80 -8.31 -1.98
N ILE A 112 0.11 -8.82 -0.96
CA ILE A 112 -0.03 -8.19 0.34
C ILE A 112 0.70 -9.04 1.37
N LEU A 113 1.73 -8.46 2.01
CA LEU A 113 2.52 -9.14 3.02
C LEU A 113 2.40 -8.42 4.36
N ILE A 114 2.39 -9.20 5.43
CA ILE A 114 2.45 -8.70 6.80
C ILE A 114 3.88 -8.86 7.29
N CYS A 115 4.53 -7.76 7.69
CA CYS A 115 5.88 -7.77 8.23
C CYS A 115 5.83 -7.37 9.71
N VAL A 116 6.09 -8.31 10.60
CA VAL A 116 6.14 -8.07 12.04
C VAL A 116 7.58 -7.83 12.45
N ASN A 117 7.90 -6.58 12.72
CA ASN A 117 9.22 -6.14 13.16
C ASN A 117 9.36 -6.15 14.67
N LYS A 118 10.59 -5.99 15.18
CA LYS A 118 10.95 -5.97 16.61
C LYS A 118 10.60 -7.28 17.33
N THR A 119 10.76 -8.40 16.64
CA THR A 119 10.53 -9.72 17.22
C THR A 119 11.46 -10.03 18.38
N ASP A 120 12.61 -9.35 18.47
CA ASP A 120 13.54 -9.37 19.60
C ASP A 120 12.97 -8.87 20.93
N LEU A 121 11.97 -7.99 20.86
CA LEU A 121 11.31 -7.44 22.05
C LEU A 121 10.15 -8.34 22.55
N TYR A 122 9.82 -9.37 21.79
CA TYR A 122 8.65 -10.16 22.05
C TYR A 122 8.91 -11.27 23.10
N ARG A 123 8.13 -11.23 24.18
CA ARG A 123 8.15 -12.25 25.26
C ARG A 123 6.74 -12.85 25.37
N GLY A 124 6.48 -13.96 24.68
CA GLY A 124 5.19 -14.66 24.78
C GLY A 124 4.77 -15.37 23.48
N ASP A 125 3.68 -16.11 23.53
CA ASP A 125 3.15 -16.84 22.38
C ASP A 125 2.08 -16.02 21.65
N ARG A 126 2.48 -15.20 20.68
CA ARG A 126 1.58 -14.60 19.68
C ARG A 126 1.67 -15.29 18.32
N THR A 127 2.31 -16.44 18.25
CA THR A 127 2.34 -17.23 17.03
C THR A 127 0.94 -17.56 16.55
N THR A 128 0.06 -17.93 17.47
CA THR A 128 -1.35 -18.25 17.22
C THR A 128 -2.11 -17.09 16.57
N PHE A 129 -1.90 -15.85 17.03
CA PHE A 129 -2.57 -14.68 16.43
C PHE A 129 -2.15 -14.45 14.99
N LEU A 130 -0.87 -14.59 14.64
CA LEU A 130 -0.38 -14.40 13.27
C LEU A 130 -0.82 -15.55 12.34
N GLN A 131 -1.02 -16.76 12.88
CA GLN A 131 -1.53 -17.90 12.13
C GLN A 131 -2.90 -17.63 11.50
N LEU A 132 -3.74 -16.80 12.13
CA LEU A 132 -5.04 -16.41 11.58
C LEU A 132 -4.88 -15.72 10.21
N TYR A 133 -3.87 -14.89 10.06
CA TYR A 133 -3.59 -14.19 8.80
C TYR A 133 -2.95 -15.11 7.77
N GLU A 134 -2.09 -16.03 8.20
CA GLU A 134 -1.51 -17.06 7.33
C GLU A 134 -2.61 -17.99 6.79
N GLN A 135 -3.57 -18.39 7.64
CA GLN A 135 -4.75 -19.18 7.24
C GLN A 135 -5.67 -18.39 6.29
N ALA A 136 -5.76 -17.06 6.44
CA ALA A 136 -6.49 -16.19 5.53
C ALA A 136 -5.76 -15.98 4.18
N GLY A 137 -4.55 -16.56 4.00
CA GLY A 137 -3.79 -16.53 2.77
C GLY A 137 -2.71 -15.43 2.70
N TYR A 138 -2.47 -14.69 3.77
CA TYR A 138 -1.40 -13.67 3.78
C TYR A 138 -0.05 -14.28 4.15
N ARG A 139 0.99 -13.88 3.43
CA ARG A 139 2.37 -14.18 3.84
C ARG A 139 2.76 -13.30 5.03
N VAL A 140 3.32 -13.92 6.09
CA VAL A 140 3.77 -13.23 7.30
C VAL A 140 5.28 -13.36 7.44
N LEU A 141 5.98 -12.23 7.43
CA LEU A 141 7.41 -12.12 7.70
C LEU A 141 7.63 -11.71 9.15
N ARG A 142 8.50 -12.41 9.84
CA ARG A 142 8.89 -12.11 11.23
C ARG A 142 10.34 -11.63 11.23
N VAL A 143 10.56 -10.35 11.59
CA VAL A 143 11.87 -9.72 11.45
C VAL A 143 12.27 -8.96 12.70
N SER A 144 13.57 -8.77 12.89
CA SER A 144 14.14 -7.77 13.78
C SER A 144 15.19 -6.97 13.02
N ALA A 145 14.89 -5.71 12.77
CA ALA A 145 15.86 -4.80 12.15
C ALA A 145 17.08 -4.61 13.05
N LYS A 146 16.91 -4.64 14.36
CA LYS A 146 17.99 -4.47 15.36
C LYS A 146 18.93 -5.66 15.38
N GLU A 147 18.39 -6.87 15.46
CA GLU A 147 19.16 -8.11 15.54
C GLU A 147 19.47 -8.71 14.14
N LYS A 148 19.03 -8.03 13.06
CA LYS A 148 19.15 -8.46 11.66
C LYS A 148 18.51 -9.83 11.36
N LEU A 149 17.52 -10.25 12.16
CA LEU A 149 16.78 -11.49 11.95
C LEU A 149 15.76 -11.31 10.83
N GLY A 150 15.63 -12.29 9.92
CA GLY A 150 14.65 -12.29 8.81
C GLY A 150 14.93 -11.27 7.71
N ILE A 151 16.02 -10.48 7.79
CA ILE A 151 16.35 -9.45 6.78
C ILE A 151 16.70 -10.07 5.43
N ALA A 152 17.33 -11.23 5.41
CA ALA A 152 17.63 -11.94 4.16
C ALA A 152 16.35 -12.36 3.42
N GLU A 153 15.37 -12.86 4.15
CA GLU A 153 14.05 -13.22 3.58
C GLU A 153 13.32 -11.97 3.07
N LEU A 154 13.33 -10.87 3.85
CA LEU A 154 12.75 -9.60 3.44
C LEU A 154 13.39 -9.09 2.14
N ARG A 155 14.73 -9.21 1.99
CA ARG A 155 15.45 -8.83 0.77
C ARG A 155 14.98 -9.65 -0.43
N GLN A 156 14.84 -10.97 -0.29
CA GLN A 156 14.35 -11.84 -1.36
C GLN A 156 12.94 -11.45 -1.83
N VAL A 157 12.07 -11.09 -0.89
CA VAL A 157 10.71 -10.66 -1.20
C VAL A 157 10.66 -9.32 -1.94
N LEU A 158 11.65 -8.46 -1.74
CA LEU A 158 11.74 -7.14 -2.39
C LEU A 158 12.33 -7.20 -3.81
N SER A 159 13.08 -8.25 -4.11
CA SER A 159 13.81 -8.34 -5.39
C SER A 159 12.87 -8.38 -6.59
N GLY A 160 13.05 -7.46 -7.53
CA GLY A 160 12.25 -7.33 -8.74
C GLY A 160 10.89 -6.65 -8.55
N GLU A 161 10.50 -6.33 -7.31
CA GLU A 161 9.18 -5.79 -6.99
C GLU A 161 9.19 -4.27 -6.84
N THR A 162 8.05 -3.65 -7.10
CA THR A 162 7.80 -2.23 -6.73
C THR A 162 6.98 -2.22 -5.46
N THR A 163 7.67 -2.01 -4.33
CA THR A 163 7.11 -2.25 -2.99
C THR A 163 6.77 -0.96 -2.26
N VAL A 164 5.56 -0.89 -1.72
CA VAL A 164 5.14 0.12 -0.75
C VAL A 164 5.27 -0.44 0.66
N PHE A 165 5.96 0.29 1.55
CA PHE A 165 5.92 0.01 3.00
C PHE A 165 4.84 0.83 3.65
N ALA A 166 3.88 0.17 4.29
CA ALA A 166 2.78 0.78 5.02
C ALA A 166 2.75 0.31 6.48
N GLY A 167 2.12 1.09 7.35
CA GLY A 167 1.99 0.75 8.76
C GLY A 167 2.11 1.95 9.68
N PRO A 168 1.75 1.82 10.97
CA PRO A 168 1.72 2.92 11.93
C PRO A 168 3.11 3.52 12.19
N SER A 169 3.12 4.69 12.84
CA SER A 169 4.37 5.31 13.27
C SER A 169 5.05 4.48 14.36
N GLY A 170 6.37 4.49 14.40
CA GLY A 170 7.15 3.84 15.45
C GLY A 170 7.35 2.33 15.31
N VAL A 171 6.77 1.67 14.28
CA VAL A 171 6.95 0.21 14.05
C VAL A 171 8.33 -0.16 13.49
N GLY A 172 9.13 0.84 13.11
CA GLY A 172 10.50 0.62 12.65
C GLY A 172 10.65 0.46 11.13
N LYS A 173 9.76 1.05 10.31
CA LYS A 173 9.90 1.05 8.83
C LYS A 173 11.27 1.58 8.39
N SER A 174 11.68 2.75 8.87
CA SER A 174 12.99 3.33 8.56
C SER A 174 14.16 2.46 9.04
N SER A 175 14.02 1.79 10.18
CA SER A 175 15.02 0.86 10.69
C SER A 175 15.15 -0.38 9.81
N LEU A 176 14.05 -0.89 9.25
CA LEU A 176 14.05 -1.99 8.30
C LEU A 176 14.74 -1.57 7.00
N LEU A 177 14.39 -0.41 6.44
CA LEU A 177 15.05 0.12 5.24
C LEU A 177 16.56 0.30 5.47
N ASN A 178 16.95 0.78 6.65
CA ASN A 178 18.35 0.93 7.04
C ASN A 178 19.07 -0.42 7.17
N ALA A 179 18.39 -1.45 7.67
CA ALA A 179 18.92 -2.79 7.78
C ALA A 179 19.06 -3.49 6.41
N LEU A 180 18.25 -3.13 5.43
CA LEU A 180 18.35 -3.59 4.05
C LEU A 180 19.51 -2.90 3.32
N ASP A 181 19.55 -1.57 3.36
CA ASP A 181 20.62 -0.73 2.80
C ASP A 181 20.65 0.63 3.51
N ALA A 182 21.82 1.02 4.01
CA ALA A 182 22.03 2.30 4.68
C ALA A 182 21.70 3.51 3.79
N ASN A 183 21.88 3.39 2.48
CA ASN A 183 21.58 4.46 1.53
C ASN A 183 20.07 4.76 1.41
N LEU A 184 19.22 3.76 1.58
CA LEU A 184 17.77 3.95 1.58
C LEU A 184 17.29 4.85 2.72
N SER A 185 17.88 4.70 3.90
CA SER A 185 17.54 5.51 5.08
C SER A 185 17.99 6.97 4.94
N LEU A 186 19.12 7.24 4.30
CA LEU A 186 19.56 8.61 4.03
C LEU A 186 18.61 9.32 3.07
N ALA A 187 18.09 8.63 2.06
CA ALA A 187 17.13 9.18 1.13
C ALA A 187 15.81 9.54 1.85
N THR A 188 15.28 8.63 2.66
CA THR A 188 14.05 8.86 3.44
C THR A 188 14.23 9.91 4.53
N GLY A 189 15.40 9.96 5.20
CA GLY A 189 15.73 10.93 6.23
C GLY A 189 15.83 12.36 5.71
N GLN A 190 16.48 12.57 4.57
CA GLN A 190 16.59 13.90 3.95
C GLN A 190 15.23 14.47 3.52
N VAL A 191 14.31 13.60 3.09
CA VAL A 191 12.94 14.02 2.75
C VAL A 191 12.17 14.41 4.02
N SER A 192 12.31 13.67 5.13
CA SER A 192 11.62 13.98 6.38
C SER A 192 12.09 15.28 7.04
N ASP A 193 13.37 15.60 6.96
CA ASP A 193 13.93 16.83 7.54
C ASP A 193 13.63 18.08 6.71
N LYS A 194 13.56 17.96 5.37
CA LYS A 194 13.09 19.05 4.50
C LYS A 194 11.62 19.37 4.71
N ILE A 195 10.80 18.40 5.08
CA ILE A 195 9.35 18.56 5.33
C ILE A 195 9.08 19.29 6.65
N LYS A 196 9.97 19.22 7.66
CA LYS A 196 9.80 19.97 8.90
C LYS A 196 9.93 21.50 8.75
N ARG A 197 10.47 21.99 7.62
CA ARG A 197 10.71 23.43 7.36
C ARG A 197 9.68 24.14 6.49
N GLY A 198 8.64 23.49 5.96
CA GLY A 198 7.66 24.11 5.06
C GLY A 198 6.22 23.71 5.36
N ARG A 199 5.41 24.67 5.87
CA ARG A 199 3.95 24.59 5.84
C ARG A 199 3.51 24.54 4.36
N HIS A 200 2.78 23.49 3.92
CA HIS A 200 2.24 23.28 2.57
C HIS A 200 3.21 22.75 1.49
N THR A 201 3.88 21.65 1.72
CA THR A 201 4.44 20.87 0.60
C THR A 201 3.61 19.61 0.38
N THR A 202 2.97 19.51 -0.77
CA THR A 202 2.33 18.29 -1.29
C THR A 202 3.34 17.16 -1.20
N ARG A 203 3.03 16.14 -0.41
CA ARG A 203 3.90 14.98 -0.22
C ARG A 203 4.00 14.22 -1.53
N VAL A 204 5.13 14.32 -2.19
CA VAL A 204 5.39 13.66 -3.46
C VAL A 204 5.97 12.28 -3.18
N ALA A 205 5.37 11.24 -3.75
CA ALA A 205 5.94 9.90 -3.71
C ALA A 205 7.22 9.85 -4.55
N GLU A 206 8.20 9.11 -4.10
CA GLU A 206 9.46 8.87 -4.79
C GLU A 206 9.76 7.37 -4.82
N LEU A 207 10.21 6.85 -5.96
CA LEU A 207 10.68 5.48 -6.11
C LEU A 207 12.19 5.45 -5.90
N LEU A 208 12.63 4.69 -4.92
CA LEU A 208 14.02 4.47 -4.62
C LEU A 208 14.44 3.14 -5.27
N PRO A 209 15.42 3.13 -6.19
CA PRO A 209 15.92 1.88 -6.75
C PRO A 209 16.44 0.97 -5.65
N TYR A 210 16.06 -0.29 -5.68
CA TYR A 210 16.53 -1.30 -4.75
C TYR A 210 16.58 -2.67 -5.41
N GLU A 211 17.73 -3.30 -5.41
CA GLU A 211 18.00 -4.55 -6.15
C GLU A 211 17.57 -4.39 -7.62
N GLN A 212 16.64 -5.23 -8.09
CA GLN A 212 16.08 -5.17 -9.45
C GLN A 212 14.68 -4.53 -9.49
N GLY A 213 14.29 -3.86 -8.39
CA GLY A 213 12.98 -3.27 -8.21
C GLY A 213 13.03 -1.86 -7.61
N PHE A 214 11.98 -1.47 -6.92
CA PHE A 214 11.87 -0.16 -6.30
C PHE A 214 11.19 -0.24 -4.94
N ILE A 215 11.67 0.58 -4.01
CA ILE A 215 10.94 0.88 -2.77
C ILE A 215 10.30 2.24 -2.95
N VAL A 216 9.01 2.30 -2.67
CA VAL A 216 8.25 3.55 -2.77
C VAL A 216 8.26 4.24 -1.41
N ASP A 217 8.94 5.39 -1.34
CA ASP A 217 8.87 6.25 -0.16
C ASP A 217 7.56 7.03 -0.20
N THR A 218 6.62 6.61 0.63
CA THR A 218 5.32 7.25 0.70
C THR A 218 4.96 7.59 2.14
N PRO A 219 4.88 8.87 2.48
CA PRO A 219 4.11 9.29 3.64
C PRO A 219 2.62 9.25 3.26
N GLY A 220 1.90 8.14 3.34
CA GLY A 220 0.49 8.30 3.08
C GLY A 220 -0.41 7.10 2.80
N PHE A 221 0.05 5.86 2.78
CA PHE A 221 -0.87 4.71 2.71
C PHE A 221 -1.84 4.71 3.92
N SER A 222 -1.36 5.18 5.07
CA SER A 222 -2.17 5.39 6.28
C SER A 222 -3.14 6.58 6.21
N ALA A 223 -3.12 7.39 5.13
CA ALA A 223 -4.03 8.51 4.93
C ALA A 223 -5.26 8.16 4.06
N MET A 224 -5.41 6.91 3.63
CA MET A 224 -6.63 6.43 2.97
C MET A 224 -7.74 6.28 4.02
N GLU A 225 -8.93 6.80 3.70
CA GLU A 225 -10.08 6.74 4.58
C GLU A 225 -10.94 5.53 4.24
N LEU A 226 -11.22 4.68 5.21
CA LEU A 226 -12.13 3.54 5.07
C LEU A 226 -13.52 3.96 4.55
N GLY A 227 -13.97 5.16 4.86
CA GLY A 227 -15.26 5.69 4.42
C GLY A 227 -15.42 5.87 2.90
N GLU A 228 -14.34 5.73 2.13
CA GLU A 228 -14.38 5.72 0.65
C GLU A 228 -14.68 4.32 0.07
N ILE A 229 -14.58 3.27 0.88
CA ILE A 229 -14.83 1.88 0.46
C ILE A 229 -16.33 1.66 0.28
N PRO A 230 -16.78 1.11 -0.86
CA PRO A 230 -18.18 0.68 -1.01
C PRO A 230 -18.52 -0.38 0.03
N LEU A 231 -19.60 -0.14 0.79
CA LEU A 231 -19.94 -0.99 1.93
C LEU A 231 -20.35 -2.41 1.52
N ASP A 232 -20.95 -2.54 0.35
CA ASP A 232 -21.35 -3.80 -0.27
C ASP A 232 -20.16 -4.62 -0.83
N GLU A 233 -19.01 -3.98 -1.05
CA GLU A 233 -17.79 -4.66 -1.49
C GLU A 233 -16.92 -5.14 -0.33
N LEU A 234 -17.14 -4.65 0.89
CA LEU A 234 -16.25 -4.87 2.04
C LEU A 234 -15.96 -6.35 2.31
N ALA A 235 -16.96 -7.22 2.21
CA ALA A 235 -16.79 -8.66 2.45
C ALA A 235 -15.79 -9.30 1.47
N GLY A 236 -15.69 -8.79 0.24
CA GLY A 236 -14.74 -9.23 -0.77
C GLY A 236 -13.28 -8.91 -0.42
N PHE A 237 -13.02 -7.97 0.49
CA PHE A 237 -11.69 -7.61 0.99
C PHE A 237 -11.21 -8.45 2.18
N PHE A 238 -11.97 -9.49 2.50
CA PHE A 238 -11.56 -10.56 3.41
C PHE A 238 -11.39 -11.85 2.59
N PRO A 239 -10.15 -12.25 2.22
CA PRO A 239 -9.92 -13.37 1.29
C PRO A 239 -10.61 -14.66 1.73
N GLU A 240 -10.64 -14.93 3.03
CA GLU A 240 -11.29 -16.11 3.61
C GLU A 240 -12.82 -16.09 3.52
N PHE A 241 -13.44 -14.93 3.21
CA PHE A 241 -14.87 -14.82 2.99
C PHE A 241 -15.27 -15.14 1.55
N ARG A 242 -14.36 -14.94 0.59
CA ARG A 242 -14.62 -15.07 -0.85
C ARG A 242 -15.29 -16.39 -1.26
N PRO A 243 -14.89 -17.56 -0.73
CA PRO A 243 -15.53 -18.83 -1.08
C PRO A 243 -17.03 -18.91 -0.70
N TYR A 244 -17.48 -18.06 0.22
CA TYR A 244 -18.85 -18.10 0.77
C TYR A 244 -19.71 -16.94 0.29
N LEU A 245 -19.14 -15.99 -0.48
CA LEU A 245 -19.91 -14.90 -1.09
C LEU A 245 -20.90 -15.47 -2.10
N GLY A 246 -22.13 -14.94 -2.09
CA GLY A 246 -23.21 -15.42 -2.94
C GLY A 246 -23.95 -16.67 -2.43
N GLN A 247 -23.54 -17.26 -1.29
CA GLN A 247 -24.21 -18.39 -0.66
C GLN A 247 -25.26 -17.95 0.38
N CYS A 248 -25.57 -16.66 0.45
CA CYS A 248 -26.57 -16.12 1.36
C CYS A 248 -27.97 -16.21 0.76
N ARG A 249 -28.99 -16.41 1.60
CA ARG A 249 -30.39 -16.40 1.17
C ARG A 249 -30.84 -15.02 0.65
N PHE A 250 -30.28 -13.95 1.20
CA PHE A 250 -30.65 -12.58 0.85
C PHE A 250 -29.58 -11.93 -0.02
N ALA A 251 -30.00 -11.14 -0.99
CA ALA A 251 -29.15 -10.31 -1.84
C ALA A 251 -29.77 -8.91 -1.98
N PRO A 252 -29.10 -7.85 -1.52
CA PRO A 252 -27.77 -7.83 -0.89
C PRO A 252 -27.80 -8.38 0.55
N CYS A 253 -26.64 -8.92 1.01
CA CYS A 253 -26.43 -9.37 2.37
C CYS A 253 -25.27 -8.58 2.98
N SER A 254 -25.47 -8.00 4.16
CA SER A 254 -24.40 -7.30 4.89
C SER A 254 -23.52 -8.24 5.71
N HIS A 255 -23.90 -9.52 5.78
CA HIS A 255 -23.24 -10.56 6.57
C HIS A 255 -23.15 -10.24 8.08
N THR A 256 -23.97 -9.33 8.58
CA THR A 256 -23.98 -8.91 9.99
C THR A 256 -25.16 -9.47 10.76
N HIS A 257 -26.40 -9.14 10.36
CA HIS A 257 -27.62 -9.49 11.07
C HIS A 257 -28.56 -10.46 10.33
N GLU A 258 -28.37 -10.59 9.00
CA GLU A 258 -29.26 -11.44 8.20
C GLU A 258 -29.16 -12.91 8.61
N PRO A 259 -30.31 -13.63 8.69
CA PRO A 259 -30.32 -15.08 8.85
C PRO A 259 -29.88 -15.78 7.55
N ASP A 260 -29.59 -17.07 7.63
CA ASP A 260 -29.22 -17.92 6.49
C ASP A 260 -28.12 -17.27 5.63
N CYS A 261 -27.00 -16.90 6.28
CA CYS A 261 -25.87 -16.20 5.69
C CYS A 261 -24.66 -17.14 5.57
N GLY A 262 -24.17 -17.36 4.34
CA GLY A 262 -23.05 -18.25 4.07
C GLY A 262 -21.77 -17.91 4.84
N ILE A 263 -21.50 -16.61 5.11
CA ILE A 263 -20.37 -16.19 5.95
C ILE A 263 -20.57 -16.64 7.41
N LYS A 264 -21.79 -16.46 7.95
CA LYS A 264 -22.11 -16.86 9.34
C LYS A 264 -22.13 -18.38 9.51
N GLU A 265 -22.53 -19.11 8.50
CA GLU A 265 -22.47 -20.58 8.47
C GLU A 265 -21.00 -21.06 8.44
N ALA A 266 -20.16 -20.41 7.62
CA ALA A 266 -18.72 -20.68 7.56
C ALA A 266 -18.01 -20.36 8.90
N LEU A 267 -18.42 -19.27 9.58
CA LEU A 267 -17.98 -18.93 10.92
C LEU A 267 -18.36 -20.02 11.93
N ALA A 268 -19.62 -20.45 11.95
CA ALA A 268 -20.11 -21.50 12.83
C ALA A 268 -19.40 -22.85 12.56
N ALA A 269 -19.00 -23.11 11.31
CA ALA A 269 -18.22 -24.29 10.92
C ALA A 269 -16.71 -24.16 11.19
N GLY A 270 -16.24 -23.06 11.80
CA GLY A 270 -14.82 -22.82 12.09
C GLY A 270 -13.93 -22.59 10.86
N LYS A 271 -14.53 -22.27 9.70
CA LYS A 271 -13.80 -21.95 8.46
C LYS A 271 -13.35 -20.49 8.40
N ILE A 272 -13.98 -19.64 9.19
CA ILE A 272 -13.66 -18.24 9.41
C ILE A 272 -13.42 -18.08 10.91
N SER A 273 -12.35 -17.40 11.32
CA SER A 273 -12.08 -17.16 12.73
C SER A 273 -13.01 -16.08 13.31
N ASN A 274 -13.34 -16.19 14.61
CA ASN A 274 -14.15 -15.18 15.30
C ASN A 274 -13.49 -13.80 15.24
N GLU A 275 -12.18 -13.73 15.46
CA GLU A 275 -11.43 -12.47 15.48
C GLU A 275 -11.47 -11.75 14.13
N ARG A 276 -11.43 -12.48 13.01
CA ARG A 276 -11.52 -11.91 11.68
C ARG A 276 -12.94 -11.46 11.38
N TYR A 277 -13.94 -12.21 11.82
CA TYR A 277 -15.34 -11.81 11.66
C TYR A 277 -15.69 -10.60 12.53
N GLU A 278 -15.22 -10.53 13.76
CA GLU A 278 -15.37 -9.35 14.65
C GLU A 278 -14.70 -8.12 14.04
N ALA A 279 -13.50 -8.26 13.45
CA ALA A 279 -12.84 -7.19 12.74
C ALA A 279 -13.64 -6.71 11.52
N TYR A 280 -14.25 -7.63 10.77
CA TYR A 280 -15.16 -7.30 9.67
C TYR A 280 -16.34 -6.44 10.16
N GLN A 281 -17.03 -6.88 11.22
CA GLN A 281 -18.17 -6.15 11.79
C GLN A 281 -17.78 -4.76 12.29
N ALA A 282 -16.61 -4.64 12.95
CA ALA A 282 -16.12 -3.36 13.44
C ALA A 282 -15.82 -2.39 12.29
N ILE A 283 -15.16 -2.87 11.22
CA ILE A 283 -14.85 -2.06 10.03
C ILE A 283 -16.12 -1.72 9.25
N TYR A 284 -17.06 -2.64 9.12
CA TYR A 284 -18.37 -2.41 8.49
C TYR A 284 -19.09 -1.22 9.16
N LYS A 285 -19.18 -1.26 10.50
CA LYS A 285 -19.80 -0.19 11.29
C LYS A 285 -19.08 1.15 11.12
N GLU A 286 -17.76 1.14 11.12
CA GLU A 286 -16.94 2.36 10.93
C GLU A 286 -17.20 2.99 9.56
N ILE A 287 -17.21 2.19 8.48
CA ILE A 287 -17.50 2.67 7.13
C ILE A 287 -18.93 3.24 7.05
N GLN A 288 -19.90 2.53 7.61
CA GLN A 288 -21.28 2.95 7.63
C GLN A 288 -21.47 4.31 8.32
N GLU A 289 -20.86 4.50 9.49
CA GLU A 289 -20.90 5.75 10.23
C GLU A 289 -20.22 6.89 9.45
N ALA A 290 -19.04 6.64 8.87
CA ALA A 290 -18.32 7.62 8.06
C ALA A 290 -19.14 8.08 6.84
N GLN A 291 -19.79 7.16 6.14
CA GLN A 291 -20.64 7.47 4.98
C GLN A 291 -21.90 8.24 5.39
N GLN A 292 -22.50 7.90 6.52
CA GLN A 292 -23.66 8.66 7.05
C GLN A 292 -23.29 10.10 7.42
N MET A 293 -22.12 10.29 8.06
CA MET A 293 -21.62 11.63 8.39
C MET A 293 -21.32 12.47 7.15
N LYS A 294 -20.78 11.85 6.09
CA LYS A 294 -20.52 12.53 4.81
C LYS A 294 -21.81 12.99 4.14
N ARG A 295 -22.80 12.13 4.06
CA ARG A 295 -24.14 12.48 3.52
C ARG A 295 -24.78 13.65 4.28
N LYS A 296 -24.73 13.63 5.63
CA LYS A 296 -25.27 14.74 6.45
C LYS A 296 -24.57 16.08 6.23
N LYS A 297 -23.29 16.09 5.82
CA LYS A 297 -22.55 17.32 5.49
C LYS A 297 -22.84 17.85 4.09
N GLU A 298 -23.22 16.99 3.16
CA GLU A 298 -23.57 17.37 1.79
C GLU A 298 -24.99 17.98 1.69
N TYR A 299 -25.87 17.73 2.69
CA TYR A 299 -27.23 18.28 2.76
C TYR A 299 -27.33 19.55 3.65
N LYS A 300 -26.21 20.04 4.17
CA LYS A 300 -26.13 21.34 4.88
C LYS A 300 -25.39 22.38 4.05
#